data_a5606bcc00428309be9148b1b457cedd
#
_entry.id   a5606bcc00428309be9148b1b457cedd
#
_cell.length_a   1.000
_cell.length_b   1.000
_cell.length_c   1.000
_cell.angle_alpha   90.00
_cell.angle_beta   90.00
_cell.angle_gamma   90.00
#
_symmetry.space_group_name_H-M   'P 1'
#
loop_
_entity.id
_entity.type
_entity.pdbx_description
1 polymer ?
#
loop_
_entity_poly.entity_id
_entity_poly.type
_entity_poly.pdbx_seq_one_letter_code
_entity_poly.pdbx_strand_id
1 'polypeptide(L)'
;MLVTLATRTFTPEPTAAALRLGALARALAAGGDTVRVFTSRLASSVARDARETGESQALADASGDTGEGSGLVEVRRAPVLRDRTGAVRGYVSYMSFDLPLLARLLGGPRPDVVVSEPPPTTGVAVRLACALRRVPYVYYCADIVSDAAALAGVPGLVVRTVAGLESFALRGARRVIAVSDGVARRARELGARDVAVVPNGVRVPEAVATGVPDGFPTCSGPVFVYAGTVAQWLAPEVFVDAFERARERLGDARLVFVGQGSGWDGLAARARGVTGVDLIPAVSADEADRWMARATATLASLRPGGYDYAYPTKILASLAQGTPVIYAGPGQAARDVEESALGVACSLDVDEIAEAMVALASGAASWVGRDGARAWVREHRSVLASSRAAAAVVRSALA
;
A
#
# COMPACT_ATOMS: atom_id res chain seq x y z
N MET A 1 26.77 -3.70 6.45
CA MET A 1 26.21 -4.59 7.48
C MET A 1 25.46 -5.75 6.86
N LEU A 2 25.22 -6.85 7.63
CA LEU A 2 24.37 -7.96 7.19
C LEU A 2 22.95 -7.78 7.72
N VAL A 3 22.01 -7.45 6.84
CA VAL A 3 20.59 -7.33 7.16
C VAL A 3 19.86 -8.58 6.75
N THR A 4 19.03 -9.14 7.63
CA THR A 4 18.15 -10.26 7.26
C THR A 4 16.71 -9.79 7.21
N LEU A 5 16.04 -9.94 6.06
CA LEU A 5 14.61 -9.70 5.90
C LEU A 5 13.85 -11.02 6.08
N ALA A 6 12.90 -11.07 6.99
CA ALA A 6 12.04 -12.20 7.27
C ALA A 6 10.61 -11.88 6.81
N THR A 7 10.22 -12.40 5.66
CA THR A 7 8.93 -12.14 5.02
C THR A 7 8.38 -13.36 4.30
N ARG A 8 7.09 -13.58 4.32
CA ARG A 8 6.44 -14.69 3.62
C ARG A 8 6.26 -14.45 2.14
N THR A 9 6.18 -13.19 1.73
CA THR A 9 6.04 -12.79 0.32
C THR A 9 7.16 -11.85 -0.07
N PHE A 10 7.76 -12.09 -1.22
CA PHE A 10 8.83 -11.25 -1.75
C PHE A 10 8.77 -11.21 -3.28
N THR A 11 9.32 -10.15 -3.88
CA THR A 11 9.36 -9.98 -5.34
C THR A 11 9.83 -11.27 -6.05
N PRO A 12 9.22 -11.72 -7.15
CA PRO A 12 8.25 -11.01 -8.00
C PRO A 12 6.76 -11.24 -7.64
N GLU A 13 6.41 -11.67 -6.42
CA GLU A 13 4.99 -11.80 -6.05
C GLU A 13 4.28 -10.42 -6.12
N PRO A 14 3.09 -10.32 -6.77
CA PRO A 14 2.39 -9.04 -6.96
C PRO A 14 1.63 -8.61 -5.69
N THR A 15 2.35 -8.43 -4.60
CA THR A 15 1.79 -8.00 -3.31
C THR A 15 2.43 -6.69 -2.84
N ALA A 16 1.67 -5.88 -2.10
CA ALA A 16 2.18 -4.64 -1.53
C ALA A 16 3.39 -4.88 -0.60
N ALA A 17 3.40 -6.00 0.14
CA ALA A 17 4.51 -6.40 0.98
C ALA A 17 5.77 -6.71 0.16
N ALA A 18 5.62 -7.50 -0.93
CA ALA A 18 6.74 -7.86 -1.80
C ALA A 18 7.34 -6.61 -2.49
N LEU A 19 6.50 -5.68 -2.96
CA LEU A 19 6.94 -4.42 -3.55
C LEU A 19 7.73 -3.58 -2.54
N ARG A 20 7.19 -3.40 -1.35
CA ARG A 20 7.78 -2.60 -0.26
C ARG A 20 9.11 -3.17 0.21
N LEU A 21 9.15 -4.47 0.52
CA LEU A 21 10.37 -5.11 1.03
C LEU A 21 11.42 -5.35 -0.05
N GLY A 22 11.00 -5.55 -1.30
CA GLY A 22 11.90 -5.56 -2.44
C GLY A 22 12.60 -4.23 -2.64
N ALA A 23 11.85 -3.12 -2.52
CA ALA A 23 12.43 -1.78 -2.58
C ALA A 23 13.37 -1.49 -1.40
N LEU A 24 13.00 -1.92 -0.17
CA LEU A 24 13.86 -1.81 1.00
C LEU A 24 15.17 -2.59 0.81
N ALA A 25 15.10 -3.82 0.30
CA ALA A 25 16.28 -4.63 0.05
C ALA A 25 17.25 -3.94 -0.93
N ARG A 26 16.71 -3.39 -2.02
CA ARG A 26 17.51 -2.62 -2.99
C ARG A 26 18.11 -1.34 -2.37
N ALA A 27 17.34 -0.60 -1.58
CA ALA A 27 17.83 0.62 -0.94
C ALA A 27 18.94 0.35 0.09
N LEU A 28 18.86 -0.77 0.81
CA LEU A 28 19.92 -1.21 1.71
C LEU A 28 21.17 -1.63 0.92
N ALA A 29 21.02 -2.45 -0.12
CA ALA A 29 22.12 -2.89 -0.96
C ALA A 29 22.81 -1.72 -1.67
N ALA A 30 22.04 -0.77 -2.22
CA ALA A 30 22.59 0.45 -2.83
C ALA A 30 23.40 1.31 -1.83
N GLY A 31 23.14 1.16 -0.54
CA GLY A 31 23.93 1.79 0.53
C GLY A 31 25.09 0.93 1.05
N GLY A 32 25.47 -0.15 0.35
CA GLY A 32 26.61 -0.99 0.69
C GLY A 32 26.31 -2.13 1.67
N ASP A 33 25.03 -2.37 2.02
CA ASP A 33 24.66 -3.44 2.95
C ASP A 33 24.48 -4.78 2.22
N THR A 34 24.86 -5.88 2.87
CA THR A 34 24.50 -7.24 2.41
C THR A 34 23.12 -7.60 2.96
N VAL A 35 22.17 -7.87 2.06
CA VAL A 35 20.79 -8.19 2.43
C VAL A 35 20.50 -9.65 2.17
N ARG A 36 20.10 -10.40 3.21
CA ARG A 36 19.60 -11.76 3.07
C ARG A 36 18.11 -11.80 3.29
N VAL A 37 17.36 -12.34 2.32
CA VAL A 37 15.90 -12.44 2.39
C VAL A 37 15.51 -13.91 2.64
N PHE A 38 14.86 -14.19 3.76
CA PHE A 38 14.18 -15.45 4.00
C PHE A 38 12.71 -15.33 3.64
N THR A 39 12.29 -16.06 2.59
CA THR A 39 10.92 -15.97 2.08
C THR A 39 10.38 -17.33 1.61
N SER A 40 9.10 -17.39 1.26
CA SER A 40 8.46 -18.59 0.73
C SER A 40 8.82 -18.83 -0.74
N ARG A 41 8.73 -20.09 -1.20
CA ARG A 41 8.74 -20.41 -2.62
C ARG A 41 7.55 -19.75 -3.30
N LEU A 42 7.74 -19.31 -4.56
CA LEU A 42 6.68 -18.76 -5.36
C LEU A 42 5.56 -19.77 -5.62
N ALA A 43 4.34 -19.33 -5.72
CA ALA A 43 3.25 -20.14 -6.26
C ALA A 43 3.56 -20.48 -7.72
N SER A 44 3.09 -21.65 -8.18
CA SER A 44 3.44 -22.17 -9.52
C SER A 44 3.03 -21.25 -10.66
N SER A 45 1.90 -20.54 -10.53
CA SER A 45 1.45 -19.50 -11.46
C SER A 45 2.44 -18.34 -11.54
N VAL A 46 2.76 -17.74 -10.42
CA VAL A 46 3.69 -16.61 -10.30
C VAL A 46 5.10 -16.98 -10.79
N ALA A 47 5.54 -18.23 -10.51
CA ALA A 47 6.83 -18.71 -10.98
C ALA A 47 6.89 -18.88 -12.50
N ARG A 48 5.76 -19.18 -13.15
CA ARG A 48 5.64 -19.26 -14.61
C ARG A 48 5.68 -17.87 -15.21
N ASP A 49 4.83 -16.97 -14.74
CA ASP A 49 4.75 -15.59 -15.22
C ASP A 49 6.10 -14.86 -15.08
N ALA A 50 6.78 -15.03 -13.96
CA ALA A 50 8.11 -14.44 -13.71
C ALA A 50 9.21 -14.98 -14.63
N ARG A 51 9.07 -16.20 -15.16
CA ARG A 51 9.99 -16.75 -16.19
C ARG A 51 9.69 -16.18 -17.58
N GLU A 52 8.41 -16.00 -17.90
CA GLU A 52 7.96 -15.46 -19.19
C GLU A 52 8.28 -13.96 -19.33
N THR A 53 8.21 -13.18 -18.24
CA THR A 53 8.50 -11.74 -18.22
C THR A 53 9.97 -11.40 -18.01
N GLY A 54 10.85 -12.39 -17.75
CA GLY A 54 12.27 -12.14 -17.44
C GLY A 54 12.54 -11.46 -16.12
N GLU A 55 11.51 -11.20 -15.29
CA GLU A 55 11.68 -10.55 -13.97
C GLU A 55 12.55 -11.37 -13.00
N SER A 56 12.58 -12.70 -13.18
CA SER A 56 13.50 -13.56 -12.44
C SER A 56 14.97 -13.29 -12.80
N GLN A 57 15.24 -12.89 -14.04
CA GLN A 57 16.56 -12.54 -14.54
C GLN A 57 16.98 -11.16 -14.02
N ALA A 58 16.08 -10.17 -14.05
CA ALA A 58 16.35 -8.83 -13.55
C ALA A 58 16.68 -8.77 -12.04
N LEU A 59 16.19 -9.74 -11.25
CA LEU A 59 16.54 -9.89 -9.83
C LEU A 59 17.87 -10.63 -9.63
N ALA A 60 18.22 -11.55 -10.53
CA ALA A 60 19.52 -12.20 -10.56
C ALA A 60 20.61 -11.23 -11.06
N ASP A 61 20.27 -10.40 -12.06
CA ASP A 61 21.18 -9.40 -12.63
C ASP A 61 21.40 -8.22 -11.67
N ALA A 62 20.38 -7.84 -10.87
CA ALA A 62 20.55 -6.90 -9.74
C ALA A 62 21.44 -7.45 -8.61
N SER A 63 21.74 -8.76 -8.61
CA SER A 63 22.70 -9.39 -7.71
C SER A 63 24.11 -9.53 -8.34
N GLY A 64 24.27 -9.23 -9.64
CA GLY A 64 25.48 -9.51 -10.40
C GLY A 64 26.23 -8.31 -10.99
N ASP A 65 25.61 -7.15 -11.15
CA ASP A 65 26.27 -5.99 -11.76
C ASP A 65 25.94 -4.69 -11.05
N THR A 66 26.54 -4.52 -9.91
CA THR A 66 26.59 -3.22 -9.22
C THR A 66 28.06 -2.84 -9.11
N GLY A 67 28.41 -1.68 -9.67
CA GLY A 67 29.77 -1.15 -9.65
C GLY A 67 30.38 -1.13 -8.24
N GLU A 68 31.69 -0.95 -8.15
CA GLU A 68 32.46 -0.95 -6.91
C GLU A 68 31.74 -0.15 -5.79
N GLY A 69 31.33 -0.86 -4.71
CA GLY A 69 30.67 -0.28 -3.52
C GLY A 69 29.22 -0.67 -3.29
N SER A 70 28.60 -1.46 -4.16
CA SER A 70 27.20 -1.92 -3.98
C SER A 70 27.12 -3.25 -3.22
N GLY A 71 26.20 -3.31 -2.24
CA GLY A 71 25.94 -4.52 -1.45
C GLY A 71 25.16 -5.58 -2.24
N LEU A 72 25.06 -6.78 -1.68
CA LEU A 72 24.44 -7.95 -2.33
C LEU A 72 23.03 -8.20 -1.75
N VAL A 73 22.07 -8.59 -2.60
CA VAL A 73 20.76 -9.14 -2.16
C VAL A 73 20.70 -10.64 -2.42
N GLU A 74 20.70 -11.45 -1.36
CA GLU A 74 20.60 -12.90 -1.41
C GLU A 74 19.20 -13.36 -1.02
N VAL A 75 18.43 -13.98 -1.94
CA VAL A 75 17.06 -14.46 -1.68
C VAL A 75 17.04 -15.97 -1.45
N ARG A 76 16.67 -16.39 -0.25
CA ARG A 76 16.56 -17.80 0.16
C ARG A 76 15.11 -18.22 0.35
N ARG A 77 14.56 -18.97 -0.59
CA ARG A 77 13.18 -19.42 -0.60
C ARG A 77 13.01 -20.79 0.02
N ALA A 78 11.93 -20.98 0.79
CA ALA A 78 11.56 -22.27 1.38
C ALA A 78 10.14 -22.70 1.00
N PRO A 79 9.88 -24.01 0.95
CA PRO A 79 8.53 -24.50 0.78
C PRO A 79 7.66 -24.10 1.98
N VAL A 80 6.40 -23.78 1.69
CA VAL A 80 5.36 -23.44 2.68
C VAL A 80 4.03 -24.05 2.26
N LEU A 81 3.16 -24.29 3.21
CA LEU A 81 1.80 -24.70 2.94
C LEU A 81 1.01 -23.50 2.41
N ARG A 82 0.30 -23.69 1.30
CA ARG A 82 -0.58 -22.69 0.68
C ARG A 82 -2.02 -23.18 0.68
N ASP A 83 -2.95 -22.25 0.69
CA ASP A 83 -4.35 -22.57 0.51
C ASP A 83 -4.67 -22.93 -0.96
N ARG A 84 -5.93 -23.26 -1.24
CA ARG A 84 -6.39 -23.62 -2.59
C ARG A 84 -6.25 -22.50 -3.63
N THR A 85 -6.11 -21.25 -3.18
CA THR A 85 -5.89 -20.06 -4.02
C THR A 85 -4.39 -19.78 -4.26
N GLY A 86 -3.50 -20.57 -3.67
CA GLY A 86 -2.05 -20.36 -3.73
C GLY A 86 -1.54 -19.33 -2.73
N ALA A 87 -2.40 -18.79 -1.86
CA ALA A 87 -2.01 -17.82 -0.85
C ALA A 87 -1.49 -18.51 0.44
N VAL A 88 -0.57 -17.84 1.14
CA VAL A 88 -0.12 -18.26 2.47
C VAL A 88 -1.05 -17.61 3.51
N ARG A 89 -2.18 -18.26 3.78
CA ARG A 89 -3.21 -17.78 4.71
C ARG A 89 -3.58 -18.85 5.72
N GLY A 90 -3.91 -18.40 6.94
CA GLY A 90 -4.31 -19.27 8.03
C GLY A 90 -3.14 -19.75 8.89
N TYR A 91 -3.46 -20.14 10.13
CA TYR A 91 -2.49 -20.45 11.18
C TYR A 91 -1.48 -21.55 10.77
N VAL A 92 -1.95 -22.64 10.18
CA VAL A 92 -1.10 -23.76 9.76
C VAL A 92 -0.11 -23.33 8.67
N SER A 93 -0.58 -22.56 7.69
CA SER A 93 0.28 -21.99 6.64
C SER A 93 1.33 -21.04 7.23
N TYR A 94 0.97 -20.23 8.20
CA TYR A 94 1.91 -19.34 8.90
C TYR A 94 2.98 -20.12 9.64
N MET A 95 2.60 -21.14 10.42
CA MET A 95 3.55 -21.96 11.16
C MET A 95 4.50 -22.76 10.25
N SER A 96 4.03 -23.15 9.04
CA SER A 96 4.90 -23.84 8.06
C SER A 96 6.04 -22.94 7.53
N PHE A 97 5.89 -21.62 7.63
CA PHE A 97 6.96 -20.65 7.37
C PHE A 97 7.75 -20.31 8.63
N ASP A 98 7.07 -20.00 9.73
CA ASP A 98 7.67 -19.42 10.93
C ASP A 98 8.61 -20.39 11.69
N LEU A 99 8.28 -21.69 11.73
CA LEU A 99 9.16 -22.68 12.38
C LEU A 99 10.48 -22.91 11.61
N PRO A 100 10.47 -23.14 10.28
CA PRO A 100 11.71 -23.17 9.51
C PRO A 100 12.48 -21.86 9.52
N LEU A 101 11.80 -20.70 9.58
CA LEU A 101 12.43 -19.39 9.72
C LEU A 101 13.22 -19.29 11.02
N LEU A 102 12.60 -19.69 12.15
CA LEU A 102 13.26 -19.71 13.45
C LEU A 102 14.57 -20.54 13.40
N ALA A 103 14.51 -21.74 12.85
CA ALA A 103 15.69 -22.61 12.72
C ALA A 103 16.79 -21.96 11.86
N ARG A 104 16.43 -21.29 10.75
CA ARG A 104 17.38 -20.58 9.88
C ARG A 104 18.02 -19.38 10.55
N LEU A 105 17.22 -18.62 11.31
CA LEU A 105 17.71 -17.48 12.05
C LEU A 105 18.67 -17.91 13.16
N LEU A 106 18.48 -19.09 13.76
CA LEU A 106 19.35 -19.63 14.80
C LEU A 106 20.63 -20.26 14.24
N GLY A 107 20.52 -21.02 13.14
CA GLY A 107 21.62 -21.83 12.58
C GLY A 107 22.50 -21.13 11.55
N GLY A 108 22.07 -19.99 10.97
CA GLY A 108 22.81 -19.28 9.93
C GLY A 108 23.86 -18.28 10.47
N PRO A 109 24.58 -17.57 9.58
CA PRO A 109 25.44 -16.46 9.97
C PRO A 109 24.65 -15.42 10.77
N ARG A 110 25.28 -14.87 11.82
CA ARG A 110 24.65 -13.88 12.69
C ARG A 110 24.43 -12.57 11.91
N PRO A 111 23.19 -12.10 11.72
CA PRO A 111 22.95 -10.81 11.13
C PRO A 111 23.26 -9.69 12.13
N ASP A 112 23.51 -8.50 11.62
CA ASP A 112 23.61 -7.29 12.45
C ASP A 112 22.22 -6.82 12.88
N VAL A 113 21.22 -6.93 11.99
CA VAL A 113 19.82 -6.59 12.26
C VAL A 113 18.89 -7.51 11.47
N VAL A 114 17.72 -7.81 12.04
CA VAL A 114 16.63 -8.53 11.35
C VAL A 114 15.46 -7.58 11.14
N VAL A 115 14.85 -7.61 9.95
CA VAL A 115 13.58 -6.91 9.67
C VAL A 115 12.49 -7.96 9.54
N SER A 116 11.41 -7.79 10.28
CA SER A 116 10.21 -8.62 10.23
C SER A 116 8.99 -7.80 9.87
N GLU A 117 8.01 -8.42 9.21
CA GLU A 117 6.71 -7.79 8.95
C GLU A 117 5.56 -8.69 9.46
N PRO A 118 4.30 -8.23 9.49
CA PRO A 118 3.14 -9.07 9.79
C PRO A 118 3.10 -10.36 8.93
N PRO A 119 2.54 -11.45 9.49
CA PRO A 119 1.70 -11.48 10.67
C PRO A 119 2.48 -11.55 11.98
N PRO A 120 1.78 -11.35 13.11
CA PRO A 120 2.40 -11.39 14.43
C PRO A 120 3.18 -12.66 14.75
N THR A 121 2.79 -13.81 14.21
CA THR A 121 3.48 -15.10 14.43
C THR A 121 4.91 -15.07 13.88
N THR A 122 5.14 -14.45 12.72
CA THR A 122 6.48 -14.25 12.17
C THR A 122 7.30 -13.32 13.08
N GLY A 123 6.67 -12.23 13.58
CA GLY A 123 7.29 -11.33 14.56
C GLY A 123 7.69 -12.03 15.86
N VAL A 124 6.88 -12.96 16.36
CA VAL A 124 7.20 -13.80 17.52
C VAL A 124 8.42 -14.68 17.25
N ALA A 125 8.46 -15.40 16.12
CA ALA A 125 9.59 -16.23 15.72
C ALA A 125 10.89 -15.43 15.63
N VAL A 126 10.82 -14.23 14.98
CA VAL A 126 11.96 -13.32 14.88
C VAL A 126 12.39 -12.82 16.24
N ARG A 127 11.47 -12.39 17.12
CA ARG A 127 11.80 -11.93 18.47
C ARG A 127 12.53 -13.01 19.26
N LEU A 128 12.05 -14.26 19.23
CA LEU A 128 12.69 -15.37 19.96
C LEU A 128 14.11 -15.64 19.43
N ALA A 129 14.29 -15.73 18.11
CA ALA A 129 15.59 -15.92 17.50
C ALA A 129 16.57 -14.78 17.84
N CYS A 130 16.09 -13.53 17.72
CA CYS A 130 16.87 -12.34 17.97
C CYS A 130 17.27 -12.21 19.45
N ALA A 131 16.39 -12.54 20.38
CA ALA A 131 16.69 -12.55 21.81
C ALA A 131 17.77 -13.58 22.15
N LEU A 132 17.67 -14.81 21.62
CA LEU A 132 18.66 -15.87 21.84
C LEU A 132 20.04 -15.50 21.27
N ARG A 133 20.06 -14.84 20.12
CA ARG A 133 21.30 -14.45 19.44
C ARG A 133 21.82 -13.07 19.81
N ARG A 134 21.09 -12.32 20.63
CA ARG A 134 21.39 -10.91 21.01
C ARG A 134 21.55 -10.03 19.76
N VAL A 135 20.60 -10.13 18.84
CA VAL A 135 20.51 -9.34 17.60
C VAL A 135 19.33 -8.41 17.71
N PRO A 136 19.46 -7.09 17.41
CA PRO A 136 18.30 -6.22 17.32
C PRO A 136 17.41 -6.58 16.12
N TYR A 137 16.11 -6.26 16.21
CA TYR A 137 15.24 -6.35 15.06
C TYR A 137 14.34 -5.14 14.92
N VAL A 138 13.96 -4.87 13.67
CA VAL A 138 12.99 -3.85 13.27
C VAL A 138 11.70 -4.55 12.87
N TYR A 139 10.57 -4.09 13.40
CA TYR A 139 9.25 -4.59 12.97
C TYR A 139 8.62 -3.61 11.98
N TYR A 140 8.44 -4.05 10.73
CA TYR A 140 7.79 -3.25 9.70
C TYR A 140 6.27 -3.42 9.80
N CYS A 141 5.63 -2.54 10.57
CA CYS A 141 4.20 -2.56 10.89
C CYS A 141 3.41 -1.91 9.74
N ALA A 142 3.06 -2.71 8.74
CA ALA A 142 2.25 -2.26 7.62
C ALA A 142 0.76 -2.16 7.94
N ASP A 143 0.31 -3.02 8.85
CA ASP A 143 -1.07 -3.14 9.32
C ASP A 143 -1.09 -3.55 10.79
N ILE A 144 -2.19 -3.29 11.48
CA ILE A 144 -2.51 -3.84 12.79
C ILE A 144 -3.46 -5.03 12.58
N VAL A 145 -2.88 -6.23 12.65
CA VAL A 145 -3.59 -7.47 12.30
C VAL A 145 -4.73 -7.78 13.26
N SER A 146 -4.58 -7.43 14.54
CA SER A 146 -5.62 -7.60 15.55
C SER A 146 -6.84 -6.72 15.28
N ASP A 147 -6.64 -5.48 14.82
CA ASP A 147 -7.72 -4.57 14.49
C ASP A 147 -8.44 -5.03 13.20
N ALA A 148 -7.68 -5.48 12.19
CA ALA A 148 -8.24 -6.06 10.98
C ALA A 148 -9.08 -7.31 11.26
N ALA A 149 -8.63 -8.17 12.18
CA ALA A 149 -9.37 -9.36 12.61
C ALA A 149 -10.66 -8.98 13.33
N ALA A 150 -10.65 -7.96 14.18
CA ALA A 150 -11.85 -7.45 14.86
C ALA A 150 -12.89 -6.94 13.85
N LEU A 151 -12.47 -6.16 12.86
CA LEU A 151 -13.35 -5.64 11.81
C LEU A 151 -13.92 -6.75 10.91
N ALA A 152 -13.19 -7.84 10.72
CA ALA A 152 -13.65 -9.02 9.99
C ALA A 152 -14.65 -9.90 10.78
N GLY A 153 -15.03 -9.50 11.99
CA GLY A 153 -15.97 -10.23 12.83
C GLY A 153 -15.42 -11.53 13.44
N VAL A 154 -14.11 -11.65 13.55
CA VAL A 154 -13.45 -12.82 14.17
C VAL A 154 -13.80 -12.87 15.67
N PRO A 155 -14.01 -14.08 16.26
CA PRO A 155 -14.35 -14.20 17.68
C PRO A 155 -13.37 -13.48 18.60
N GLY A 156 -13.88 -12.76 19.59
CA GLY A 156 -13.09 -11.87 20.46
C GLY A 156 -11.90 -12.54 21.17
N LEU A 157 -11.99 -13.84 21.50
CA LEU A 157 -10.86 -14.60 22.06
C LEU A 157 -9.70 -14.70 21.07
N VAL A 158 -9.98 -14.93 19.78
CA VAL A 158 -8.97 -14.99 18.72
C VAL A 158 -8.35 -13.61 18.51
N VAL A 159 -9.17 -12.55 18.48
CA VAL A 159 -8.68 -11.15 18.39
C VAL A 159 -7.72 -10.84 19.54
N ARG A 160 -8.08 -11.19 20.78
CA ARG A 160 -7.22 -10.98 21.95
C ARG A 160 -5.90 -11.76 21.84
N THR A 161 -5.94 -13.00 21.35
CA THR A 161 -4.75 -13.81 21.14
C THR A 161 -3.82 -13.17 20.09
N VAL A 162 -4.38 -12.75 18.96
CA VAL A 162 -3.63 -12.04 17.91
C VAL A 162 -3.03 -10.75 18.45
N ALA A 163 -3.80 -9.94 19.19
CA ALA A 163 -3.32 -8.71 19.81
C ALA A 163 -2.18 -8.98 20.83
N GLY A 164 -2.27 -10.08 21.58
CA GLY A 164 -1.20 -10.51 22.50
C GLY A 164 0.10 -10.85 21.78
N LEU A 165 0.02 -11.61 20.67
CA LEU A 165 1.19 -11.95 19.83
C LEU A 165 1.77 -10.70 19.15
N GLU A 166 0.92 -9.82 18.66
CA GLU A 166 1.32 -8.56 18.03
C GLU A 166 2.02 -7.64 19.05
N SER A 167 1.43 -7.46 20.22
CA SER A 167 2.04 -6.72 21.33
C SER A 167 3.37 -7.35 21.78
N PHE A 168 3.46 -8.69 21.83
CA PHE A 168 4.72 -9.36 22.12
C PHE A 168 5.78 -9.04 21.05
N ALA A 169 5.45 -9.12 19.77
CA ALA A 169 6.38 -8.77 18.69
C ALA A 169 6.80 -7.29 18.76
N LEU A 170 5.86 -6.37 18.91
CA LEU A 170 6.11 -4.93 18.93
C LEU A 170 6.98 -4.48 20.12
N ARG A 171 6.71 -5.00 21.32
CA ARG A 171 7.47 -4.65 22.54
C ARG A 171 8.95 -5.08 22.49
N GLY A 172 9.29 -6.09 21.72
CA GLY A 172 10.65 -6.57 21.60
C GLY A 172 11.46 -5.90 20.50
N ALA A 173 10.81 -5.22 19.58
CA ALA A 173 11.47 -4.53 18.47
C ALA A 173 12.34 -3.36 18.99
N ARG A 174 13.56 -3.28 18.45
CA ARG A 174 14.45 -2.13 18.71
C ARG A 174 13.87 -0.87 18.11
N ARG A 175 13.30 -0.97 16.89
CA ARG A 175 12.53 0.05 16.19
C ARG A 175 11.33 -0.55 15.48
N VAL A 176 10.29 0.25 15.34
CA VAL A 176 9.10 -0.10 14.54
C VAL A 176 8.97 0.90 13.41
N ILE A 177 8.78 0.42 12.19
CA ILE A 177 8.40 1.23 11.04
C ILE A 177 6.89 1.13 10.88
N ALA A 178 6.17 2.22 11.03
CA ALA A 178 4.74 2.30 10.80
C ALA A 178 4.45 3.02 9.47
N VAL A 179 3.45 2.58 8.74
CA VAL A 179 3.12 3.14 7.41
C VAL A 179 2.25 4.40 7.47
N SER A 180 1.76 4.76 8.64
CA SER A 180 0.98 5.99 8.89
C SER A 180 1.03 6.37 10.37
N ASP A 181 0.64 7.62 10.69
CA ASP A 181 0.53 8.08 12.08
C ASP A 181 -0.48 7.28 12.88
N GLY A 182 -1.56 6.85 12.26
CA GLY A 182 -2.56 6.01 12.90
C GLY A 182 -2.02 4.63 13.27
N VAL A 183 -1.29 3.98 12.35
CA VAL A 183 -0.59 2.72 12.63
C VAL A 183 0.47 2.93 13.72
N ALA A 184 1.20 4.06 13.68
CA ALA A 184 2.20 4.39 14.69
C ALA A 184 1.59 4.57 16.09
N ARG A 185 0.48 5.30 16.19
CA ARG A 185 -0.28 5.46 17.44
C ARG A 185 -0.72 4.10 17.97
N ARG A 186 -1.34 3.29 17.12
CA ARG A 186 -1.84 1.97 17.51
C ARG A 186 -0.71 1.01 17.91
N ALA A 187 0.42 1.03 17.21
CA ALA A 187 1.60 0.27 17.57
C ALA A 187 2.15 0.66 18.95
N ARG A 188 2.15 1.97 19.29
CA ARG A 188 2.53 2.45 20.64
C ARG A 188 1.57 1.97 21.71
N GLU A 189 0.26 1.98 21.47
CA GLU A 189 -0.75 1.43 22.37
C GLU A 189 -0.55 -0.07 22.63
N LEU A 190 -0.09 -0.82 21.60
CA LEU A 190 0.30 -2.23 21.72
C LEU A 190 1.67 -2.43 22.37
N GLY A 191 2.39 -1.34 22.67
CA GLY A 191 3.63 -1.33 23.45
C GLY A 191 4.91 -1.17 22.67
N ALA A 192 4.87 -0.75 21.40
CA ALA A 192 6.05 -0.33 20.66
C ALA A 192 6.67 0.91 21.33
N ARG A 193 8.00 0.92 21.50
CA ARG A 193 8.72 1.99 22.23
C ARG A 193 9.25 3.06 21.30
N ASP A 194 9.88 2.67 20.20
CA ASP A 194 10.48 3.56 19.22
C ASP A 194 9.82 3.31 17.86
N VAL A 195 9.01 4.26 17.41
CA VAL A 195 8.19 4.13 16.19
C VAL A 195 8.51 5.29 15.25
N ALA A 196 9.04 4.95 14.08
CA ALA A 196 9.22 5.85 12.96
C ALA A 196 8.08 5.69 11.95
N VAL A 197 7.55 6.79 11.45
CA VAL A 197 6.54 6.76 10.38
C VAL A 197 7.24 6.83 9.03
N VAL A 198 7.06 5.79 8.23
CA VAL A 198 7.54 5.73 6.85
C VAL A 198 6.37 5.32 5.96
N PRO A 199 5.73 6.27 5.29
CA PRO A 199 4.57 6.00 4.46
C PRO A 199 4.87 5.03 3.31
N ASN A 200 3.85 4.27 2.90
CA ASN A 200 3.96 3.46 1.70
C ASN A 200 4.19 4.34 0.47
N GLY A 201 5.11 3.91 -0.38
CA GLY A 201 5.38 4.56 -1.65
C GLY A 201 4.64 3.91 -2.81
N VAL A 202 4.43 4.69 -3.86
CA VAL A 202 3.93 4.23 -5.15
C VAL A 202 5.00 4.40 -6.23
N ARG A 203 4.85 3.63 -7.31
CA ARG A 203 5.66 3.86 -8.50
C ARG A 203 5.21 5.18 -9.14
N VAL A 204 6.15 6.07 -9.38
CA VAL A 204 5.90 7.31 -10.13
C VAL A 204 6.45 7.11 -11.53
N PRO A 205 5.60 7.07 -12.56
CA PRO A 205 6.07 6.90 -13.93
C PRO A 205 6.90 8.12 -14.39
N GLU A 206 7.84 7.90 -15.29
CA GLU A 206 8.68 8.98 -15.85
C GLU A 206 7.84 10.04 -16.57
N ALA A 207 6.86 9.58 -17.35
CA ALA A 207 5.89 10.43 -18.03
C ALA A 207 4.46 10.13 -17.60
N VAL A 208 3.57 11.10 -17.77
CA VAL A 208 2.12 10.92 -17.61
C VAL A 208 1.63 9.94 -18.68
N ALA A 209 0.71 9.06 -18.31
CA ALA A 209 0.11 8.14 -19.25
C ALA A 209 -0.60 8.90 -20.39
N THR A 210 -0.34 8.47 -21.61
CA THR A 210 -0.90 9.08 -22.84
C THR A 210 -1.92 8.16 -23.48
N GLY A 211 -2.69 8.70 -24.42
CA GLY A 211 -3.74 7.98 -25.12
C GLY A 211 -5.12 8.12 -24.45
N VAL A 212 -6.13 7.73 -25.18
CA VAL A 212 -7.52 7.70 -24.72
C VAL A 212 -7.81 6.26 -24.27
N PRO A 213 -8.23 6.05 -23.01
CA PRO A 213 -8.59 4.70 -22.58
C PRO A 213 -9.86 4.21 -23.29
N ASP A 214 -9.99 2.90 -23.42
CA ASP A 214 -11.16 2.29 -24.04
C ASP A 214 -12.42 2.63 -23.24
N GLY A 215 -13.45 3.11 -23.95
CA GLY A 215 -14.72 3.51 -23.32
C GLY A 215 -14.67 4.87 -22.61
N PHE A 216 -13.62 5.68 -22.80
CA PHE A 216 -13.60 7.03 -22.24
C PHE A 216 -14.73 7.86 -22.81
N PRO A 217 -15.54 8.54 -21.98
CA PRO A 217 -16.71 9.25 -22.44
C PRO A 217 -16.37 10.39 -23.40
N THR A 218 -17.15 10.49 -24.48
CA THR A 218 -17.12 11.65 -25.36
C THR A 218 -18.13 12.66 -24.83
N CYS A 219 -17.65 13.62 -24.05
CA CYS A 219 -18.46 14.68 -23.47
C CYS A 219 -17.71 16.02 -23.52
N SER A 220 -18.44 17.13 -23.43
CA SER A 220 -17.88 18.48 -23.37
C SER A 220 -17.60 18.94 -21.93
N GLY A 221 -18.18 18.26 -20.96
CA GLY A 221 -18.07 18.56 -19.54
C GLY A 221 -16.92 17.84 -18.84
N PRO A 222 -16.77 18.08 -17.52
CA PRO A 222 -15.74 17.44 -16.72
C PRO A 222 -15.97 15.94 -16.56
N VAL A 223 -14.86 15.18 -16.47
CA VAL A 223 -14.88 13.75 -16.21
C VAL A 223 -14.26 13.47 -14.84
N PHE A 224 -15.05 12.91 -13.95
CA PHE A 224 -14.59 12.46 -12.63
C PHE A 224 -14.37 10.95 -12.66
N VAL A 225 -13.24 10.48 -12.14
CA VAL A 225 -12.87 9.06 -12.20
C VAL A 225 -12.58 8.50 -10.81
N TYR A 226 -13.28 7.45 -10.44
CA TYR A 226 -12.91 6.59 -9.32
C TYR A 226 -12.24 5.34 -9.87
N ALA A 227 -10.93 5.17 -9.66
CA ALA A 227 -10.19 4.01 -10.16
C ALA A 227 -9.70 3.11 -9.01
N GLY A 228 -10.06 1.82 -9.06
CA GLY A 228 -9.55 0.81 -8.13
C GLY A 228 -10.62 0.04 -7.35
N THR A 229 -10.23 -0.54 -6.21
CA THR A 229 -11.11 -1.38 -5.39
C THR A 229 -12.32 -0.60 -4.88
N VAL A 230 -13.50 -1.22 -5.04
CA VAL A 230 -14.79 -0.79 -4.47
C VAL A 230 -15.09 -1.67 -3.27
N ALA A 231 -15.13 -1.08 -2.07
CA ALA A 231 -15.39 -1.78 -0.81
C ALA A 231 -16.26 -0.93 0.11
N GLN A 232 -17.05 -1.57 0.98
CA GLN A 232 -17.99 -0.87 1.87
C GLN A 232 -17.33 0.17 2.78
N TRP A 233 -16.11 -0.10 3.23
CA TRP A 233 -15.34 0.82 4.08
C TRP A 233 -14.78 2.04 3.32
N LEU A 234 -14.82 2.02 1.98
CA LEU A 234 -14.49 3.16 1.12
C LEU A 234 -15.73 4.01 0.77
N ALA A 235 -16.94 3.48 0.91
CA ALA A 235 -18.21 4.16 0.63
C ALA A 235 -18.26 4.93 -0.70
N PRO A 236 -17.86 4.35 -1.84
CA PRO A 236 -17.76 5.08 -3.11
C PRO A 236 -19.11 5.52 -3.67
N GLU A 237 -20.20 4.92 -3.20
CA GLU A 237 -21.59 5.29 -3.57
C GLU A 237 -21.93 6.75 -3.27
N VAL A 238 -21.26 7.37 -2.28
CA VAL A 238 -21.44 8.79 -1.94
C VAL A 238 -21.14 9.73 -3.12
N PHE A 239 -20.24 9.33 -4.00
CA PHE A 239 -19.92 10.12 -5.18
C PHE A 239 -21.03 10.12 -6.23
N VAL A 240 -21.86 9.06 -6.27
CA VAL A 240 -23.05 9.04 -7.13
C VAL A 240 -24.07 10.06 -6.62
N ASP A 241 -24.30 10.08 -5.28
CA ASP A 241 -25.22 11.01 -4.65
C ASP A 241 -24.77 12.48 -4.87
N ALA A 242 -23.48 12.73 -4.67
CA ALA A 242 -22.89 14.06 -4.85
C ALA A 242 -22.93 14.51 -6.33
N PHE A 243 -22.70 13.59 -7.26
CA PHE A 243 -22.77 13.89 -8.68
C PHE A 243 -24.20 14.24 -9.12
N GLU A 244 -25.22 13.52 -8.63
CA GLU A 244 -26.63 13.88 -8.84
C GLU A 244 -26.93 15.28 -8.28
N ARG A 245 -26.44 15.56 -7.06
CA ARG A 245 -26.63 16.86 -6.39
C ARG A 245 -26.02 18.04 -7.16
N ALA A 246 -24.85 17.81 -7.78
CA ALA A 246 -24.14 18.81 -8.56
C ALA A 246 -24.57 18.89 -10.04
N ARG A 247 -25.43 18.01 -10.51
CA ARG A 247 -25.71 17.72 -11.90
C ARG A 247 -25.98 18.96 -12.76
N GLU A 248 -26.88 19.82 -12.32
CA GLU A 248 -27.27 21.02 -13.06
C GLU A 248 -26.10 21.99 -13.25
N ARG A 249 -25.20 22.06 -12.28
CA ARG A 249 -24.02 22.94 -12.27
C ARG A 249 -22.85 22.38 -13.08
N LEU A 250 -22.80 21.05 -13.25
CA LEU A 250 -21.73 20.36 -13.97
C LEU A 250 -22.00 20.19 -15.47
N GLY A 251 -23.24 20.40 -15.91
CA GLY A 251 -23.62 20.30 -17.33
C GLY A 251 -23.44 18.89 -17.89
N ASP A 252 -22.71 18.75 -19.00
CA ASP A 252 -22.43 17.48 -19.68
C ASP A 252 -21.27 16.69 -19.01
N ALA A 253 -21.26 16.66 -17.68
CA ALA A 253 -20.24 15.92 -16.92
C ALA A 253 -20.47 14.43 -16.93
N ARG A 254 -19.38 13.67 -16.69
CA ARG A 254 -19.42 12.21 -16.51
C ARG A 254 -18.72 11.81 -15.21
N LEU A 255 -19.32 10.83 -14.55
CA LEU A 255 -18.75 10.14 -13.39
C LEU A 255 -18.47 8.68 -13.77
N VAL A 256 -17.22 8.28 -13.73
CA VAL A 256 -16.80 6.94 -14.16
C VAL A 256 -16.16 6.19 -13.01
N PHE A 257 -16.66 5.00 -12.73
CA PHE A 257 -16.03 4.06 -11.82
C PHE A 257 -15.32 2.97 -12.62
N VAL A 258 -14.04 2.81 -12.42
CA VAL A 258 -13.19 1.80 -13.06
C VAL A 258 -12.67 0.86 -11.98
N GLY A 259 -13.10 -0.41 -11.95
CA GLY A 259 -12.62 -1.31 -10.92
C GLY A 259 -13.49 -2.53 -10.64
N GLN A 260 -13.31 -3.04 -9.43
CA GLN A 260 -14.02 -4.21 -8.91
C GLN A 260 -13.97 -4.24 -7.39
N GLY A 261 -14.73 -5.11 -6.76
CA GLY A 261 -14.63 -5.32 -5.31
C GLY A 261 -15.94 -5.77 -4.69
N SER A 262 -15.92 -6.02 -3.38
CA SER A 262 -17.09 -6.52 -2.63
C SER A 262 -18.27 -5.53 -2.56
N GLY A 263 -18.02 -4.24 -2.82
CA GLY A 263 -19.05 -3.20 -2.87
C GLY A 263 -19.61 -2.94 -4.27
N TRP A 264 -19.14 -3.65 -5.31
CA TRP A 264 -19.48 -3.36 -6.70
C TRP A 264 -20.98 -3.46 -7.00
N ASP A 265 -21.65 -4.51 -6.52
CA ASP A 265 -23.08 -4.70 -6.74
C ASP A 265 -23.92 -3.58 -6.09
N GLY A 266 -23.54 -3.14 -4.89
CA GLY A 266 -24.16 -2.02 -4.20
C GLY A 266 -23.98 -0.71 -4.97
N LEU A 267 -22.77 -0.43 -5.45
CA LEU A 267 -22.47 0.72 -6.29
C LEU A 267 -23.29 0.67 -7.59
N ALA A 268 -23.36 -0.49 -8.26
CA ALA A 268 -24.12 -0.65 -9.46
C ALA A 268 -25.63 -0.46 -9.25
N ALA A 269 -26.15 -0.92 -8.11
CA ALA A 269 -27.54 -0.67 -7.73
C ALA A 269 -27.81 0.82 -7.51
N ARG A 270 -26.89 1.55 -6.85
CA ARG A 270 -27.04 2.99 -6.60
C ARG A 270 -26.90 3.82 -7.89
N ALA A 271 -26.02 3.44 -8.79
CA ALA A 271 -25.79 4.13 -10.06
C ALA A 271 -26.91 3.91 -11.09
N ARG A 272 -27.77 2.91 -10.86
CA ARG A 272 -28.82 2.54 -11.82
C ARG A 272 -29.80 3.70 -12.06
N GLY A 273 -29.91 4.10 -13.31
CA GLY A 273 -30.79 5.18 -13.74
C GLY A 273 -30.23 6.59 -13.53
N VAL A 274 -29.05 6.71 -12.95
CA VAL A 274 -28.38 8.00 -12.81
C VAL A 274 -27.68 8.36 -14.13
N THR A 275 -28.17 9.39 -14.78
CA THR A 275 -27.62 9.84 -16.08
C THR A 275 -26.18 10.35 -15.91
N GLY A 276 -25.27 9.91 -16.77
CA GLY A 276 -23.87 10.36 -16.78
C GLY A 276 -22.96 9.60 -15.84
N VAL A 277 -23.44 8.49 -15.23
CA VAL A 277 -22.61 7.57 -14.43
C VAL A 277 -22.31 6.32 -15.24
N ASP A 278 -21.04 5.96 -15.35
CA ASP A 278 -20.54 4.79 -16.05
C ASP A 278 -19.78 3.85 -15.11
N LEU A 279 -19.98 2.56 -15.30
CA LEU A 279 -19.30 1.50 -14.55
C LEU A 279 -18.48 0.65 -15.51
N ILE A 280 -17.16 0.69 -15.35
CA ILE A 280 -16.19 -0.05 -16.15
C ILE A 280 -15.57 -1.15 -15.27
N PRO A 281 -15.57 -2.41 -15.70
CA PRO A 281 -14.87 -3.48 -14.98
C PRO A 281 -13.39 -3.17 -14.77
N ALA A 282 -12.73 -3.92 -13.88
CA ALA A 282 -11.31 -3.76 -13.63
C ALA A 282 -10.50 -3.89 -14.92
N VAL A 283 -9.60 -2.93 -15.12
CA VAL A 283 -8.69 -2.84 -16.26
C VAL A 283 -7.24 -3.09 -15.81
N SER A 284 -6.31 -3.15 -16.75
CA SER A 284 -4.88 -3.20 -16.44
C SER A 284 -4.40 -1.93 -15.72
N ALA A 285 -3.26 -2.01 -15.03
CA ALA A 285 -2.69 -0.85 -14.34
C ALA A 285 -2.39 0.30 -15.30
N ASP A 286 -1.83 0.00 -16.48
CA ASP A 286 -1.52 1.02 -17.50
C ASP A 286 -2.79 1.67 -18.06
N GLU A 287 -3.88 0.90 -18.17
CA GLU A 287 -5.18 1.45 -18.58
C GLU A 287 -5.78 2.33 -17.49
N ALA A 288 -5.71 1.91 -16.23
CA ALA A 288 -6.15 2.71 -15.09
C ALA A 288 -5.36 4.04 -15.01
N ASP A 289 -4.06 4.02 -15.30
CA ASP A 289 -3.23 5.22 -15.37
C ASP A 289 -3.72 6.18 -16.47
N ARG A 290 -4.12 5.67 -17.65
CA ARG A 290 -4.72 6.51 -18.72
C ARG A 290 -6.04 7.13 -18.29
N TRP A 291 -6.92 6.37 -17.60
CA TRP A 291 -8.15 6.89 -17.03
C TRP A 291 -7.89 8.05 -16.06
N MET A 292 -6.95 7.85 -15.12
CA MET A 292 -6.60 8.89 -14.14
C MET A 292 -5.96 10.11 -14.79
N ALA A 293 -5.05 9.91 -15.76
CA ALA A 293 -4.36 11.01 -16.45
C ALA A 293 -5.29 11.96 -17.21
N ARG A 294 -6.43 11.46 -17.70
CA ARG A 294 -7.42 12.23 -18.47
C ARG A 294 -8.56 12.80 -17.64
N ALA A 295 -8.71 12.37 -16.41
CA ALA A 295 -9.76 12.88 -15.53
C ALA A 295 -9.57 14.37 -15.21
N THR A 296 -10.67 15.09 -15.03
CA THR A 296 -10.68 16.43 -14.45
C THR A 296 -10.25 16.36 -12.99
N ALA A 297 -10.76 15.38 -12.27
CA ALA A 297 -10.32 15.03 -10.93
C ALA A 297 -10.59 13.52 -10.70
N THR A 298 -9.80 12.90 -9.84
CA THR A 298 -10.07 11.56 -9.36
C THR A 298 -10.71 11.58 -7.99
N LEU A 299 -11.39 10.49 -7.65
CA LEU A 299 -12.19 10.37 -6.45
C LEU A 299 -11.63 9.30 -5.52
N ALA A 300 -11.55 9.62 -4.26
CA ALA A 300 -11.19 8.67 -3.22
C ALA A 300 -11.96 8.97 -1.94
N SER A 301 -12.37 7.94 -1.22
CA SER A 301 -13.12 8.09 0.02
C SER A 301 -12.69 7.08 1.06
N LEU A 302 -13.00 7.37 2.31
CA LEU A 302 -12.79 6.51 3.45
C LEU A 302 -13.89 6.78 4.49
N ARG A 303 -14.66 5.74 4.82
CA ARG A 303 -15.73 5.85 5.83
C ARG A 303 -15.11 6.09 7.21
N PRO A 304 -15.58 7.10 7.96
CA PRO A 304 -15.16 7.33 9.35
C PRO A 304 -15.48 6.13 10.25
N GLY A 305 -14.62 5.88 11.22
CA GLY A 305 -14.82 4.86 12.26
C GLY A 305 -14.12 3.53 11.97
N GLY A 306 -13.08 3.22 12.72
CA GLY A 306 -12.40 1.94 12.74
C GLY A 306 -11.14 1.81 11.87
N TYR A 307 -11.10 2.41 10.69
CA TYR A 307 -9.95 2.34 9.77
C TYR A 307 -9.41 3.71 9.35
N ASP A 308 -9.64 4.74 10.17
CA ASP A 308 -9.30 6.14 9.90
C ASP A 308 -7.80 6.39 9.64
N TYR A 309 -6.97 5.40 9.97
CA TYR A 309 -5.53 5.40 9.71
C TYR A 309 -5.14 4.82 8.35
N ALA A 310 -6.09 4.28 7.59
CA ALA A 310 -5.81 3.81 6.23
C ALA A 310 -5.53 4.99 5.30
N TYR A 311 -4.62 4.77 4.36
CA TYR A 311 -4.31 5.72 3.31
C TYR A 311 -4.70 5.11 1.96
N PRO A 312 -5.75 5.59 1.29
CA PRO A 312 -6.15 5.06 -0.02
C PRO A 312 -5.07 5.33 -1.07
N THR A 313 -4.38 4.28 -1.51
CA THR A 313 -3.25 4.40 -2.48
C THR A 313 -3.67 4.96 -3.84
N LYS A 314 -4.96 4.93 -4.20
CA LYS A 314 -5.49 5.54 -5.42
C LYS A 314 -5.26 7.05 -5.47
N ILE A 315 -5.20 7.73 -4.32
CA ILE A 315 -4.79 9.15 -4.22
C ILE A 315 -3.39 9.33 -4.83
N LEU A 316 -2.45 8.52 -4.41
CA LEU A 316 -1.07 8.61 -4.87
C LEU A 316 -0.92 8.23 -6.34
N ALA A 317 -1.68 7.23 -6.81
CA ALA A 317 -1.69 6.84 -8.22
C ALA A 317 -2.20 7.97 -9.11
N SER A 318 -3.26 8.65 -8.69
CA SER A 318 -3.79 9.82 -9.38
C SER A 318 -2.79 10.97 -9.45
N LEU A 319 -2.24 11.35 -8.30
CA LEU A 319 -1.25 12.43 -8.21
C LEU A 319 0.03 12.11 -9.00
N ALA A 320 0.41 10.84 -9.11
CA ALA A 320 1.51 10.39 -9.96
C ALA A 320 1.23 10.60 -11.46
N GLN A 321 -0.04 10.61 -11.87
CA GLN A 321 -0.48 11.00 -13.21
C GLN A 321 -0.71 12.52 -13.33
N GLY A 322 -0.51 13.29 -12.26
CA GLY A 322 -0.69 14.73 -12.24
C GLY A 322 -2.16 15.16 -12.26
N THR A 323 -3.06 14.39 -11.68
CA THR A 323 -4.49 14.69 -11.63
C THR A 323 -4.90 14.98 -10.18
N PRO A 324 -5.63 16.10 -9.94
CA PRO A 324 -6.08 16.45 -8.59
C PRO A 324 -7.06 15.43 -8.05
N VAL A 325 -7.17 15.36 -6.73
CA VAL A 325 -8.03 14.41 -6.04
C VAL A 325 -9.13 15.13 -5.28
N ILE A 326 -10.37 14.61 -5.35
CA ILE A 326 -11.38 14.87 -4.34
C ILE A 326 -11.32 13.72 -3.34
N TYR A 327 -10.90 14.02 -2.14
CA TYR A 327 -10.83 13.04 -1.07
C TYR A 327 -11.91 13.29 -0.02
N ALA A 328 -12.83 12.34 0.14
CA ALA A 328 -13.91 12.41 1.12
C ALA A 328 -13.64 11.45 2.29
N GLY A 329 -13.20 11.98 3.42
CA GLY A 329 -12.93 11.16 4.60
C GLY A 329 -11.86 11.69 5.55
N PRO A 330 -11.63 10.98 6.65
CA PRO A 330 -10.70 11.39 7.71
C PRO A 330 -9.25 11.03 7.42
N GLY A 331 -8.37 11.43 8.31
CA GLY A 331 -7.03 10.89 8.47
C GLY A 331 -5.92 11.65 7.75
N GLN A 332 -4.77 10.98 7.56
CA GLN A 332 -3.59 11.59 6.96
C GLN A 332 -3.81 12.01 5.52
N ALA A 333 -4.64 11.27 4.78
CA ALA A 333 -4.92 11.58 3.38
C ALA A 333 -5.63 12.94 3.22
N ALA A 334 -6.55 13.28 4.11
CA ALA A 334 -7.21 14.59 4.10
C ALA A 334 -6.19 15.71 4.34
N ARG A 335 -5.33 15.56 5.35
CA ARG A 335 -4.28 16.54 5.64
C ARG A 335 -3.30 16.72 4.47
N ASP A 336 -2.82 15.63 3.89
CA ASP A 336 -1.90 15.70 2.75
C ASP A 336 -2.52 16.45 1.57
N VAL A 337 -3.80 16.16 1.25
CA VAL A 337 -4.51 16.80 0.15
C VAL A 337 -4.72 18.29 0.40
N GLU A 338 -5.09 18.67 1.62
CA GLU A 338 -5.36 20.07 2.00
C GLU A 338 -4.06 20.86 2.14
N GLU A 339 -3.13 20.42 3.00
CA GLU A 339 -1.89 21.16 3.34
C GLU A 339 -0.94 21.31 2.14
N SER A 340 -0.96 20.34 1.21
CA SER A 340 -0.12 20.37 0.01
C SER A 340 -0.88 20.81 -1.25
N ALA A 341 -2.13 21.26 -1.12
CA ALA A 341 -2.97 21.70 -2.22
C ALA A 341 -3.03 20.69 -3.38
N LEU A 342 -3.22 19.40 -3.07
CA LEU A 342 -3.21 18.30 -4.06
C LEU A 342 -4.59 18.07 -4.70
N GLY A 343 -5.57 18.87 -4.33
CA GLY A 343 -6.96 18.81 -4.74
C GLY A 343 -7.86 19.35 -3.64
N VAL A 344 -8.99 18.69 -3.39
CA VAL A 344 -9.96 19.10 -2.36
C VAL A 344 -10.16 17.96 -1.36
N ALA A 345 -9.97 18.23 -0.08
CA ALA A 345 -10.36 17.35 1.00
C ALA A 345 -11.71 17.82 1.60
N CYS A 346 -12.60 16.88 1.88
CA CYS A 346 -13.90 17.14 2.47
C CYS A 346 -14.32 15.99 3.41
N SER A 347 -15.37 16.20 4.16
CA SER A 347 -15.99 15.11 4.92
C SER A 347 -16.73 14.14 3.98
N LEU A 348 -17.16 12.99 4.50
CA LEU A 348 -17.97 12.03 3.72
C LEU A 348 -19.44 12.52 3.68
N ASP A 349 -19.62 13.74 3.17
CA ASP A 349 -20.88 14.45 3.04
C ASP A 349 -21.19 14.77 1.58
N VAL A 350 -22.44 14.54 1.17
CA VAL A 350 -22.88 14.66 -0.22
C VAL A 350 -22.76 16.10 -0.74
N ASP A 351 -23.13 17.09 0.08
CA ASP A 351 -23.12 18.49 -0.33
C ASP A 351 -21.69 19.03 -0.42
N GLU A 352 -20.80 18.68 0.52
CA GLU A 352 -19.39 19.06 0.48
C GLU A 352 -18.68 18.45 -0.74
N ILE A 353 -18.94 17.17 -1.06
CA ILE A 353 -18.37 16.50 -2.24
C ILE A 353 -18.89 17.15 -3.53
N ALA A 354 -20.18 17.47 -3.58
CA ALA A 354 -20.78 18.16 -4.73
C ALA A 354 -20.13 19.54 -4.98
N GLU A 355 -19.91 20.33 -3.93
CA GLU A 355 -19.19 21.60 -4.01
C GLU A 355 -17.73 21.41 -4.49
N ALA A 356 -17.03 20.38 -3.98
CA ALA A 356 -15.68 20.05 -4.43
C ALA A 356 -15.62 19.69 -5.93
N MET A 357 -16.60 18.92 -6.42
CA MET A 357 -16.72 18.61 -7.84
C MET A 357 -16.89 19.86 -8.69
N VAL A 358 -17.80 20.76 -8.29
CA VAL A 358 -18.05 22.02 -9.01
C VAL A 358 -16.83 22.94 -8.95
N ALA A 359 -16.19 23.05 -7.81
CA ALA A 359 -15.03 23.93 -7.62
C ALA A 359 -13.84 23.51 -8.50
N LEU A 360 -13.55 22.21 -8.60
CA LEU A 360 -12.48 21.71 -9.49
C LEU A 360 -12.87 21.80 -10.96
N ALA A 361 -14.13 21.53 -11.31
CA ALA A 361 -14.61 21.61 -12.68
C ALA A 361 -14.58 23.06 -13.24
N SER A 362 -14.92 24.05 -12.41
CA SER A 362 -14.91 25.47 -12.78
C SER A 362 -13.54 26.13 -12.67
N GLY A 363 -12.54 25.47 -12.11
CA GLY A 363 -11.24 26.05 -11.80
C GLY A 363 -11.24 26.99 -10.59
N ALA A 364 -12.30 27.02 -9.79
CA ALA A 364 -12.38 27.82 -8.57
C ALA A 364 -11.54 27.25 -7.43
N ALA A 365 -11.35 25.93 -7.40
CA ALA A 365 -10.45 25.29 -6.43
C ALA A 365 -8.99 25.49 -6.86
N SER A 366 -8.20 26.08 -5.97
CA SER A 366 -6.75 26.18 -6.16
C SER A 366 -6.08 24.84 -5.83
N TRP A 367 -5.17 24.38 -6.71
CA TRP A 367 -4.34 23.22 -6.46
C TRP A 367 -2.94 23.40 -7.09
N VAL A 368 -1.97 22.60 -6.66
CA VAL A 368 -0.54 22.76 -6.98
C VAL A 368 -0.20 22.56 -8.47
N GLY A 369 -1.17 22.14 -9.27
CA GLY A 369 -0.99 21.84 -10.69
C GLY A 369 -0.39 20.46 -10.95
N ARG A 370 -0.44 20.04 -12.21
CA ARG A 370 -0.04 18.70 -12.67
C ARG A 370 1.39 18.34 -12.25
N ASP A 371 2.35 19.22 -12.55
CA ASP A 371 3.76 18.98 -12.27
C ASP A 371 4.07 19.02 -10.77
N GLY A 372 3.42 19.93 -10.02
CA GLY A 372 3.53 20.03 -8.58
C GLY A 372 3.02 18.78 -7.87
N ALA A 373 1.88 18.23 -8.29
CA ALA A 373 1.34 16.99 -7.74
C ALA A 373 2.30 15.82 -7.96
N ARG A 374 2.86 15.68 -9.16
CA ARG A 374 3.85 14.65 -9.49
C ARG A 374 5.15 14.82 -8.69
N ALA A 375 5.64 16.05 -8.55
CA ALA A 375 6.82 16.36 -7.77
C ALA A 375 6.62 15.96 -6.30
N TRP A 376 5.47 16.33 -5.72
CA TRP A 376 5.11 15.96 -4.35
C TRP A 376 5.13 14.44 -4.12
N VAL A 377 4.52 13.65 -5.04
CA VAL A 377 4.55 12.18 -4.93
C VAL A 377 5.97 11.64 -5.04
N ARG A 378 6.79 12.16 -5.97
CA ARG A 378 8.20 11.73 -6.10
C ARG A 378 8.99 11.94 -4.82
N GLU A 379 8.80 13.09 -4.18
CA GLU A 379 9.53 13.48 -2.99
C GLU A 379 9.04 12.77 -1.72
N HIS A 380 7.71 12.70 -1.53
CA HIS A 380 7.13 12.29 -0.25
C HIS A 380 6.58 10.85 -0.25
N ARG A 381 6.15 10.34 -1.42
CA ARG A 381 5.37 9.10 -1.54
C ARG A 381 5.86 8.16 -2.65
N SER A 382 7.04 8.36 -3.21
CA SER A 382 7.60 7.38 -4.15
C SER A 382 8.15 6.16 -3.42
N VAL A 383 8.15 5.01 -4.11
CA VAL A 383 8.78 3.77 -3.60
C VAL A 383 10.24 4.03 -3.22
N LEU A 384 10.95 4.87 -4.00
CA LEU A 384 12.34 5.22 -3.75
C LEU A 384 12.50 6.04 -2.46
N ALA A 385 11.69 7.08 -2.27
CA ALA A 385 11.72 7.90 -1.04
C ALA A 385 11.41 7.07 0.20
N SER A 386 10.30 6.29 0.15
CA SER A 386 9.88 5.42 1.24
C SER A 386 10.93 4.35 1.58
N SER A 387 11.54 3.72 0.56
CA SER A 387 12.55 2.68 0.81
C SER A 387 13.85 3.23 1.38
N ARG A 388 14.29 4.43 0.97
CA ARG A 388 15.44 5.13 1.56
C ARG A 388 15.19 5.50 3.02
N ALA A 389 14.00 6.04 3.31
CA ALA A 389 13.61 6.35 4.69
C ALA A 389 13.56 5.09 5.57
N ALA A 390 12.96 4.01 5.07
CA ALA A 390 12.93 2.73 5.78
C ALA A 390 14.34 2.16 6.01
N ALA A 391 15.22 2.23 5.02
CA ALA A 391 16.62 1.80 5.15
C ALA A 391 17.38 2.60 6.21
N ALA A 392 17.14 3.91 6.30
CA ALA A 392 17.72 4.76 7.36
C ALA A 392 17.24 4.32 8.76
N VAL A 393 15.95 3.99 8.93
CA VAL A 393 15.42 3.45 10.19
C VAL A 393 16.03 2.10 10.52
N VAL A 394 16.22 1.20 9.55
CA VAL A 394 16.87 -0.10 9.78
C VAL A 394 18.31 0.10 10.26
N ARG A 395 19.08 0.99 9.63
CA ARG A 395 20.46 1.28 10.03
C ARG A 395 20.54 1.89 11.42
N SER A 396 19.61 2.77 11.79
CA SER A 396 19.58 3.39 13.11
C SER A 396 19.22 2.43 14.26
N ALA A 397 18.76 1.21 13.96
CA ALA A 397 18.52 0.20 14.98
C ALA A 397 19.82 -0.39 15.57
N LEU A 398 20.98 -0.09 14.97
CA LEU A 398 22.30 -0.51 15.47
C LEU A 398 22.98 0.57 16.34
N ALA A 399 22.50 1.82 16.26
CA ALA A 399 22.92 2.90 17.15
C ALA A 399 22.15 2.81 18.49
#